data_02bfc84f50f4b8b828f20e5208422778
#
_entry.id   02bfc84f50f4b8b828f20e5208422778
#
_cell.length_a   1.000
_cell.length_b   1.000
_cell.length_c   1.000
_cell.angle_alpha   90.00
_cell.angle_beta   90.00
_cell.angle_gamma   90.00
#
_symmetry.space_group_name_H-M   'P 1'
#
loop_
_entity.id
_entity.type
_entity.pdbx_description
1 polymer ?
#
loop_
_entity_poly.entity_id
_entity_poly.type
_entity_poly.pdbx_seq_one_letter_code
_entity_poly.pdbx_strand_id
1 'polypeptide(L)'
;MPKVRYSNKAVEDLSSIWEYTFTKWSENQADEYYAMLISVSNRLLYPSVISNRSYEEISKGLLGVKAGHHLIFYNRLDNDDVMVIRILHEKMDIKQQL
;
A
#
# COMPACT_ATOMS: atom_id res chain seq x y z
N MET A 1 -4.68 -19.39 7.70
CA MET A 1 -4.78 -18.04 8.25
C MET A 1 -4.57 -17.00 7.14
N PRO A 2 -5.42 -15.98 7.04
CA PRO A 2 -5.22 -14.94 6.05
C PRO A 2 -3.93 -14.17 6.28
N LYS A 3 -3.31 -13.74 5.20
CA LYS A 3 -2.07 -12.98 5.29
C LYS A 3 -2.02 -11.92 4.18
N VAL A 4 -1.13 -10.95 4.36
CA VAL A 4 -0.88 -9.92 3.37
C VAL A 4 0.26 -10.38 2.46
N ARG A 5 0.01 -10.30 1.16
CA ARG A 5 1.01 -10.58 0.13
C ARG A 5 1.34 -9.29 -0.59
N TYR A 6 2.53 -9.20 -1.14
CA TYR A 6 2.99 -8.01 -1.87
C TYR A 6 3.41 -8.42 -3.27
N SER A 7 2.90 -7.70 -4.28
CA SER A 7 3.37 -7.90 -5.65
C SER A 7 4.84 -7.46 -5.76
N ASN A 8 5.51 -7.90 -6.83
CA ASN A 8 6.90 -7.47 -7.05
C ASN A 8 7.01 -5.96 -7.16
N LYS A 9 6.04 -5.33 -7.83
CA LYS A 9 6.02 -3.87 -7.95
C LYS A 9 5.79 -3.18 -6.60
N ALA A 10 4.96 -3.76 -5.75
CA ALA A 10 4.74 -3.20 -4.41
C ALA A 10 6.02 -3.28 -3.57
N VAL A 11 6.78 -4.36 -3.69
CA VAL A 11 8.07 -4.49 -3.02
C VAL A 11 9.04 -3.42 -3.51
N GLU A 12 9.08 -3.20 -4.83
CA GLU A 12 9.90 -2.14 -5.41
C GLU A 12 9.46 -0.76 -4.92
N ASP A 13 8.14 -0.54 -4.84
CA ASP A 13 7.61 0.72 -4.31
C ASP A 13 8.08 0.96 -2.88
N LEU A 14 8.01 -0.08 -2.03
CA LEU A 14 8.46 0.04 -0.64
C LEU A 14 9.93 0.39 -0.55
N SER A 15 10.76 -0.25 -1.37
CA SER A 15 12.20 0.05 -1.40
C SER A 15 12.46 1.48 -1.83
N SER A 16 11.77 1.94 -2.86
CA SER A 16 11.93 3.31 -3.38
C SER A 16 11.50 4.34 -2.36
N ILE A 17 10.38 4.07 -1.66
CA ILE A 17 9.88 4.97 -0.62
C ILE A 17 10.89 5.06 0.52
N TRP A 18 11.46 3.92 0.92
CA TRP A 18 12.46 3.91 2.00
C TRP A 18 13.70 4.72 1.60
N GLU A 19 14.22 4.48 0.40
CA GLU A 19 15.41 5.20 -0.09
C GLU A 19 15.16 6.70 -0.20
N TYR A 20 14.00 7.10 -0.71
CA TYR A 20 13.65 8.52 -0.81
C TYR A 20 13.61 9.17 0.57
N THR A 21 12.96 8.50 1.53
CA THR A 21 12.80 9.04 2.88
C THR A 21 14.15 9.10 3.59
N PHE A 22 14.98 8.09 3.39
CA PHE A 22 16.35 8.06 3.94
C PHE A 22 17.17 9.23 3.42
N THR A 23 17.15 9.44 2.11
CA THR A 23 17.92 10.50 1.47
C THR A 23 17.45 11.89 1.87
N LYS A 24 16.13 12.07 1.95
CA LYS A 24 15.53 13.37 2.22
C LYS A 24 15.56 13.74 3.70
N TRP A 25 15.43 12.76 4.57
CA TRP A 25 15.29 13.00 6.02
C TRP A 25 16.33 12.25 6.83
N SER A 26 16.07 10.99 7.15
CA SER A 26 16.99 10.22 7.99
C SER A 26 16.63 8.73 7.92
N GLU A 27 17.56 7.90 8.40
CA GLU A 27 17.32 6.47 8.52
C GLU A 27 16.17 6.17 9.48
N ASN A 28 16.13 6.86 10.62
CA ASN A 28 15.05 6.65 11.59
C ASN A 28 13.69 6.96 10.99
N GLN A 29 13.56 8.05 10.24
CA GLN A 29 12.30 8.38 9.61
C GLN A 29 11.94 7.40 8.51
N ALA A 30 12.93 6.92 7.75
CA ALA A 30 12.68 5.91 6.73
C ALA A 30 12.15 4.63 7.36
N ASP A 31 12.75 4.19 8.47
CA ASP A 31 12.29 2.98 9.18
C ASP A 31 10.90 3.17 9.75
N GLU A 32 10.62 4.31 10.35
CA GLU A 32 9.30 4.60 10.93
C GLU A 32 8.22 4.64 9.85
N TYR A 33 8.51 5.28 8.73
CA TYR A 33 7.54 5.39 7.64
C TYR A 33 7.26 4.03 7.02
N TYR A 34 8.31 3.24 6.81
CA TYR A 34 8.19 1.87 6.31
C TYR A 34 7.33 1.03 7.24
N ALA A 35 7.61 1.09 8.55
CA ALA A 35 6.84 0.34 9.55
C ALA A 35 5.37 0.76 9.55
N MET A 36 5.10 2.04 9.35
CA MET A 36 3.72 2.53 9.27
C MET A 36 3.00 1.93 8.05
N LEU A 37 3.66 1.90 6.89
CA LEU A 37 3.07 1.31 5.68
C LEU A 37 2.75 -0.18 5.88
N ILE A 38 3.67 -0.91 6.50
CA ILE A 38 3.44 -2.33 6.78
C ILE A 38 2.30 -2.51 7.79
N SER A 39 2.24 -1.67 8.81
CA SER A 39 1.17 -1.71 9.81
C SER A 39 -0.20 -1.47 9.18
N VAL A 40 -0.33 -0.47 8.31
CA VAL A 40 -1.59 -0.21 7.61
C VAL A 40 -1.95 -1.40 6.73
N SER A 41 -0.97 -1.97 6.03
CA SER A 41 -1.21 -3.15 5.17
C SER A 41 -1.75 -4.32 5.99
N ASN A 42 -1.20 -4.56 7.16
CA ASN A 42 -1.67 -5.66 8.03
C ASN A 42 -3.11 -5.44 8.50
N ARG A 43 -3.51 -4.18 8.72
CA ARG A 43 -4.89 -3.88 9.11
C ARG A 43 -5.90 -4.15 8.01
N LEU A 44 -5.45 -4.29 6.76
CA LEU A 44 -6.35 -4.64 5.65
C LEU A 44 -6.98 -6.02 5.83
N LEU A 45 -6.39 -6.88 6.67
CA LEU A 45 -6.98 -8.18 7.01
C LEU A 45 -8.22 -8.04 7.87
N TYR A 46 -8.46 -6.86 8.45
CA TYR A 46 -9.58 -6.59 9.35
C TYR A 46 -10.40 -5.40 8.81
N PRO A 47 -11.24 -5.65 7.80
CA PRO A 47 -11.90 -4.56 7.07
C PRO A 47 -12.77 -3.65 7.94
N SER A 48 -13.24 -4.14 9.09
CA SER A 48 -14.09 -3.34 9.96
C SER A 48 -13.36 -2.19 10.68
N VAL A 49 -12.01 -2.21 10.68
CA VAL A 49 -11.23 -1.18 11.38
C VAL A 49 -10.51 -0.24 10.44
N ILE A 50 -10.79 -0.33 9.13
CA ILE A 50 -10.09 0.51 8.16
C ILE A 50 -11.09 1.11 7.18
N SER A 51 -10.85 2.39 6.84
CA SER A 51 -11.65 3.09 5.85
C SER A 51 -10.94 3.00 4.49
N ASN A 52 -11.62 2.43 3.50
CA ASN A 52 -11.05 2.29 2.17
C ASN A 52 -11.98 2.87 1.11
N ARG A 53 -11.45 2.99 -0.09
CA ARG A 53 -12.19 3.45 -1.25
C ARG A 53 -12.11 2.42 -2.37
N SER A 54 -13.23 2.26 -3.11
CA SER A 54 -13.25 1.43 -4.31
C SER A 54 -12.66 2.19 -5.50
N TYR A 55 -11.86 1.49 -6.29
CA TYR A 55 -11.29 2.00 -7.54
C TYR A 55 -11.70 1.10 -8.71
N GLU A 56 -12.97 0.63 -8.68
CA GLU A 56 -13.52 -0.22 -9.74
C GLU A 56 -13.39 0.43 -11.11
N GLU A 57 -13.43 1.76 -11.18
CA GLU A 57 -13.29 2.48 -12.45
C GLU A 57 -11.92 2.26 -13.10
N ILE A 58 -10.92 1.84 -12.33
CA ILE A 58 -9.57 1.56 -12.85
C ILE A 58 -9.40 0.08 -13.11
N SER A 59 -9.80 -0.76 -12.15
CA SER A 59 -9.67 -2.20 -12.28
C SER A 59 -10.66 -2.89 -11.35
N LYS A 60 -11.23 -4.00 -11.84
CA LYS A 60 -12.24 -4.75 -11.08
C LYS A 60 -11.66 -5.23 -9.75
N GLY A 61 -12.38 -4.96 -8.68
CA GLY A 61 -12.01 -5.41 -7.34
C GLY A 61 -10.90 -4.60 -6.69
N LEU A 62 -10.45 -3.54 -7.36
CA LEU A 62 -9.35 -2.73 -6.82
C LEU A 62 -9.85 -1.84 -5.68
N LEU A 63 -9.14 -1.91 -4.56
CA LEU A 63 -9.40 -1.10 -3.38
C LEU A 63 -8.16 -0.28 -3.06
N GLY A 64 -8.36 0.83 -2.35
CA GLY A 64 -7.25 1.66 -1.92
C GLY A 64 -7.48 2.22 -0.53
N VAL A 65 -6.39 2.43 0.19
CA VAL A 65 -6.43 3.03 1.52
C VAL A 65 -5.28 4.03 1.63
N LYS A 66 -5.55 5.14 2.31
CA LYS A 66 -4.52 6.14 2.52
C LYS A 66 -3.64 5.75 3.71
N ALA A 67 -2.33 5.92 3.54
CA ALA A 67 -1.34 5.68 4.57
C ALA A 67 -0.27 6.77 4.45
N GLY A 68 -0.28 7.73 5.38
CA GLY A 68 0.61 8.89 5.29
C GLY A 68 0.33 9.67 4.01
N HIS A 69 1.35 9.86 3.21
CA HIS A 69 1.25 10.54 1.92
C HIS A 69 1.12 9.58 0.74
N HIS A 70 0.87 8.31 1.02
CA HIS A 70 0.77 7.27 0.01
C HIS A 70 -0.60 6.62 0.01
N LEU A 71 -0.91 5.96 -1.11
CA LEU A 71 -2.11 5.15 -1.26
C LEU A 71 -1.67 3.72 -1.47
N ILE A 72 -2.22 2.82 -0.68
CA ILE A 72 -1.96 1.38 -0.79
C ILE A 72 -3.10 0.78 -1.60
N PHE A 73 -2.80 0.30 -2.80
CA PHE A 73 -3.78 -0.34 -3.68
C PHE A 73 -3.70 -1.84 -3.51
N TYR A 74 -4.85 -2.48 -3.31
CA TYR A 74 -4.89 -3.89 -2.98
C TYR A 74 -6.17 -4.55 -3.48
N ASN A 75 -6.11 -5.88 -3.60
CA ASN A 75 -7.28 -6.72 -3.85
C ASN A 75 -7.45 -7.70 -2.71
N ARG A 76 -8.71 -8.08 -2.44
CA ARG A 76 -8.99 -9.22 -1.57
C ARG A 76 -9.04 -10.47 -2.43
N LEU A 77 -8.37 -11.51 -1.96
CA LEU A 77 -8.35 -12.80 -2.65
C LEU A 77 -9.42 -13.72 -2.06
N ASP A 78 -9.70 -14.81 -2.77
CA ASP A 78 -10.78 -15.73 -2.39
C ASP A 78 -10.59 -16.37 -1.02
N ASN A 79 -9.34 -16.54 -0.58
CA ASN A 79 -9.02 -17.13 0.72
C ASN A 79 -8.89 -16.08 1.83
N ASP A 80 -9.40 -14.88 1.60
CA ASP A 80 -9.31 -13.72 2.49
C ASP A 80 -7.91 -13.14 2.64
N ASP A 81 -6.92 -13.64 1.91
CA ASP A 81 -5.63 -12.96 1.80
C ASP A 81 -5.82 -11.61 1.13
N VAL A 82 -4.89 -10.71 1.40
CA VAL A 82 -4.84 -9.41 0.76
C VAL A 82 -3.60 -9.34 -0.12
N MET A 83 -3.78 -8.94 -1.37
CA MET A 83 -2.66 -8.72 -2.28
C MET A 83 -2.45 -7.21 -2.45
N VAL A 84 -1.36 -6.69 -1.89
CA VAL A 84 -0.97 -5.29 -2.11
C VAL A 84 -0.34 -5.22 -3.50
N ILE A 85 -0.97 -4.44 -4.37
CA ILE A 85 -0.59 -4.35 -5.79
C ILE A 85 0.42 -3.25 -6.04
N ARG A 86 0.15 -2.06 -5.50
CA ARG A 86 1.04 -0.90 -5.62
C ARG A 86 0.93 -0.03 -4.39
N ILE A 87 2.01 0.69 -4.09
CA ILE A 87 2.01 1.74 -3.07
C ILE A 87 2.52 3.00 -3.76
N LEU A 88 1.60 3.95 -4.00
CA LEU A 88 1.87 5.12 -4.82
C LEU A 88 1.69 6.40 -4.03
N HIS A 89 2.50 7.41 -4.33
CA HIS A 89 2.35 8.72 -3.71
C HIS A 89 1.00 9.32 -4.11
N GLU A 90 0.34 10.01 -3.19
CA GLU A 90 -1.02 10.54 -3.42
C GLU A 90 -1.10 11.53 -4.57
N LYS A 91 0.03 12.13 -4.97
CA LYS A 91 0.08 13.10 -6.06
C LYS A 91 0.41 12.49 -7.42
N MET A 92 0.66 11.19 -7.48
CA MET A 92 0.92 10.53 -8.76
C MET A 92 -0.37 10.37 -9.55
N ASP A 93 -0.24 10.31 -10.88
CA ASP A 93 -1.37 9.94 -11.74
C ASP A 93 -1.59 8.44 -11.63
N ILE A 94 -2.59 8.07 -10.84
CA ILE A 94 -2.88 6.68 -10.50
C ILE A 94 -3.17 5.85 -11.75
N LYS A 95 -3.93 6.42 -12.69
CA LYS A 95 -4.32 5.69 -13.90
C LYS A 95 -3.13 5.27 -14.74
N GLN A 96 -2.08 6.09 -14.77
CA GLN A 96 -0.88 5.78 -15.54
C GLN A 96 0.01 4.76 -14.83
N GLN A 97 -0.06 4.70 -13.49
CA GLN A 97 0.78 3.80 -12.71
C GLN A 97 0.18 2.39 -12.58
N LEU A 98 -1.13 2.29 -12.66
CA LEU A 98 -1.85 1.01 -12.56
C LEU A 98 -2.29 0.46 -13.94
#